data_2dd485b331e95030cb8857fc1f9480f2
#
_entry.id   2dd485b331e95030cb8857fc1f9480f2
#
_cell.length_a   1.000
_cell.length_b   1.000
_cell.length_c   1.000
_cell.angle_alpha   90.00
_cell.angle_beta   90.00
_cell.angle_gamma   90.00
#
_symmetry.space_group_name_H-M   'P 1'
#
loop_
_entity.id
_entity.type
_entity.pdbx_description
1 polymer ?
#
loop_
_entity_poly.entity_id
_entity_poly.type
_entity_poly.pdbx_seq_one_letter_code
_entity_poly.pdbx_strand_id
1 'polypeptide(L)'
;MLEYWGCVHKAAPAYYSYISMLSILCPSFDIVLQILNDQHIQGEYKRIKKIAYNVGETCFSNRIKIGLKQGEHVSGKRVILSVDGGRTRLREMNPHKKPSKSYKAKRAKFDTPWREPKLFVIHVLNKDGSINKHELPIYDAVINDADRCSDLLAGYLKKLRIETAAEILFIADGAEWIWNRAKSTLLKLGVSETKLSEAIDYFHAVEHISDIISTLRKIDKQKKTALVKELKKMLWDGKLEQLISKMTVLSKGRKLILDKLNYFHKNISRMKYDQLRQHNFPCGSGIVESAIRRVINLRFKSPSTFGNHDNVEKLIFLRAIFLAGRWNIMINNLIKLNHKFLQQNLKLVSHLIILN
;
A
#
# COMPACT_ATOMS: atom_id res chain seq x y z
N MET A 1 -30.59 22.88 10.40
CA MET A 1 -29.69 23.38 11.47
C MET A 1 -28.60 22.37 11.83
N LEU A 2 -28.91 21.10 12.17
CA LEU A 2 -27.89 20.09 12.49
C LEU A 2 -26.95 19.79 11.32
N GLU A 3 -27.43 19.79 10.08
CA GLU A 3 -26.59 19.61 8.87
C GLU A 3 -25.63 20.80 8.64
N TYR A 4 -26.05 22.01 9.00
CA TYR A 4 -25.23 23.22 8.97
C TYR A 4 -24.03 23.12 9.92
N TRP A 5 -24.18 22.43 11.06
CA TRP A 5 -23.11 22.13 12.01
C TRP A 5 -22.28 20.91 11.60
N GLY A 6 -22.47 20.39 10.40
CA GLY A 6 -21.76 19.20 9.91
C GLY A 6 -22.24 17.89 10.55
N CYS A 7 -23.42 17.91 11.19
CA CYS A 7 -24.01 16.71 11.76
C CYS A 7 -24.70 15.90 10.67
N VAL A 8 -24.17 14.72 10.38
CA VAL A 8 -24.78 13.75 9.48
C VAL A 8 -25.57 12.75 10.31
N HIS A 9 -26.84 12.49 9.95
CA HIS A 9 -27.71 11.57 10.68
C HIS A 9 -27.76 11.82 12.21
N LYS A 10 -27.86 13.08 12.64
CA LYS A 10 -27.98 13.50 14.04
C LYS A 10 -26.74 13.24 14.92
N ALA A 11 -25.56 13.09 14.34
CA ALA A 11 -24.33 12.93 15.11
C ALA A 11 -23.22 13.88 14.61
N ALA A 12 -22.38 14.35 15.53
CA ALA A 12 -21.28 15.26 15.22
C ALA A 12 -20.19 14.59 14.36
N PRO A 13 -19.48 15.32 13.49
CA PRO A 13 -18.37 14.78 12.70
C PRO A 13 -17.30 14.12 13.55
N ALA A 14 -17.03 14.62 14.76
CA ALA A 14 -16.10 14.02 15.70
C ALA A 14 -16.49 12.59 16.11
N TYR A 15 -17.78 12.31 16.30
CA TYR A 15 -18.27 10.98 16.62
C TYR A 15 -18.04 10.00 15.45
N TYR A 16 -18.34 10.41 14.21
CA TYR A 16 -18.06 9.61 13.02
C TYR A 16 -16.57 9.33 12.83
N SER A 17 -15.74 10.35 13.04
CA SER A 17 -14.29 10.25 13.01
C SER A 17 -13.79 9.24 14.05
N TYR A 18 -14.25 9.35 15.28
CA TYR A 18 -13.84 8.48 16.39
C TYR A 18 -14.23 7.01 16.17
N ILE A 19 -15.49 6.76 15.81
CA ILE A 19 -15.98 5.41 15.49
C ILE A 19 -15.19 4.78 14.32
N SER A 20 -14.97 5.56 13.26
CA SER A 20 -14.22 5.08 12.10
C SER A 20 -12.76 4.78 12.45
N MET A 21 -12.13 5.62 13.26
CA MET A 21 -10.77 5.40 13.75
C MET A 21 -10.67 4.13 14.59
N LEU A 22 -11.54 3.93 15.55
CA LEU A 22 -11.58 2.68 16.35
C LEU A 22 -11.80 1.46 15.45
N SER A 23 -12.68 1.54 14.46
CA SER A 23 -13.02 0.44 13.55
C SER A 23 -11.85 -0.05 12.70
N ILE A 24 -10.89 0.82 12.41
CA ILE A 24 -9.68 0.47 11.66
C ILE A 24 -8.50 0.06 12.58
N LEU A 25 -8.52 0.47 13.84
CA LEU A 25 -7.46 0.15 14.80
C LEU A 25 -7.74 -1.15 15.56
N CYS A 26 -8.99 -1.37 15.97
CA CYS A 26 -9.39 -2.56 16.71
C CYS A 26 -9.50 -3.80 15.80
N PRO A 27 -9.22 -5.00 16.34
CA PRO A 27 -9.28 -6.24 15.56
C PRO A 27 -10.71 -6.61 15.12
N SER A 28 -11.76 -6.17 15.84
CA SER A 28 -13.17 -6.41 15.47
C SER A 28 -14.07 -5.25 15.87
N PHE A 29 -15.28 -5.21 15.30
CA PHE A 29 -16.32 -4.27 15.70
C PHE A 29 -16.90 -4.55 17.09
N ASP A 30 -16.80 -5.79 17.57
CA ASP A 30 -17.21 -6.16 18.95
C ASP A 30 -16.31 -5.48 19.97
N ILE A 31 -14.99 -5.44 19.73
CA ILE A 31 -14.04 -4.73 20.60
C ILE A 31 -14.30 -3.22 20.56
N VAL A 32 -14.64 -2.67 19.38
CA VAL A 32 -15.05 -1.26 19.31
C VAL A 32 -16.26 -1.00 20.19
N LEU A 33 -17.27 -1.87 20.15
CA LEU A 33 -18.46 -1.75 20.99
C LEU A 33 -18.12 -1.82 22.48
N GLN A 34 -17.23 -2.73 22.88
CA GLN A 34 -16.75 -2.81 24.28
C GLN A 34 -16.09 -1.52 24.73
N ILE A 35 -15.14 -0.99 23.94
CA ILE A 35 -14.46 0.29 24.24
C ILE A 35 -15.47 1.44 24.41
N LEU A 36 -16.48 1.53 23.53
CA LEU A 36 -17.50 2.56 23.63
C LEU A 36 -18.34 2.41 24.91
N ASN A 37 -18.74 1.19 25.24
CA ASN A 37 -19.49 0.92 26.46
C ASN A 37 -18.69 1.27 27.73
N ASP A 38 -17.39 0.93 27.76
CA ASP A 38 -16.49 1.30 28.85
C ASP A 38 -16.34 2.82 29.03
N GLN A 39 -16.50 3.56 27.95
CA GLN A 39 -16.52 5.03 27.95
C GLN A 39 -17.93 5.63 28.13
N HIS A 40 -18.92 4.84 28.46
CA HIS A 40 -20.33 5.26 28.57
C HIS A 40 -20.92 5.89 27.32
N ILE A 41 -20.33 5.58 26.14
CA ILE A 41 -20.84 6.00 24.85
C ILE A 41 -21.80 4.94 24.32
N GLN A 42 -23.07 5.27 24.22
CA GLN A 42 -24.08 4.36 23.68
C GLN A 42 -23.79 3.99 22.23
N GLY A 43 -23.67 2.71 21.94
CA GLY A 43 -23.39 2.20 20.61
C GLY A 43 -24.10 0.86 20.36
N GLU A 44 -24.50 0.64 19.10
CA GLU A 44 -24.96 -0.64 18.63
C GLU A 44 -23.99 -1.17 17.58
N TYR A 45 -23.76 -2.48 17.60
CA TYR A 45 -22.86 -3.16 16.65
C TYR A 45 -23.18 -2.82 15.17
N LYS A 46 -24.47 -2.85 14.78
CA LYS A 46 -24.91 -2.54 13.43
C LYS A 46 -24.64 -1.08 13.06
N ARG A 47 -24.85 -0.15 14.01
CA ARG A 47 -24.64 1.29 13.81
C ARG A 47 -23.15 1.62 13.66
N ILE A 48 -22.29 1.06 14.52
CA ILE A 48 -20.81 1.21 14.44
C ILE A 48 -20.32 0.77 13.07
N LYS A 49 -20.71 -0.42 12.63
CA LYS A 49 -20.34 -0.98 11.35
C LYS A 49 -20.83 -0.12 10.18
N LYS A 50 -22.08 0.36 10.23
CA LYS A 50 -22.65 1.26 9.21
C LYS A 50 -21.89 2.57 9.13
N ILE A 51 -21.53 3.17 10.27
CA ILE A 51 -20.73 4.40 10.30
C ILE A 51 -19.38 4.19 9.63
N ALA A 52 -18.62 3.17 10.04
CA ALA A 52 -17.29 2.91 9.47
C ALA A 52 -17.34 2.68 7.96
N TYR A 53 -18.33 1.94 7.46
CA TYR A 53 -18.47 1.69 6.04
C TYR A 53 -18.95 2.90 5.25
N ASN A 54 -19.84 3.71 5.79
CA ASN A 54 -20.32 4.93 5.14
C ASN A 54 -19.21 5.99 5.04
N VAL A 55 -18.44 6.20 6.11
CA VAL A 55 -17.26 7.07 6.08
C VAL A 55 -16.25 6.51 5.07
N GLY A 56 -16.00 5.20 5.11
CA GLY A 56 -15.15 4.53 4.14
C GLY A 56 -15.60 4.78 2.70
N GLU A 57 -16.88 4.61 2.38
CA GLU A 57 -17.45 4.83 1.04
C GLU A 57 -17.23 6.26 0.56
N THR A 58 -17.64 7.24 1.38
CA THR A 58 -17.55 8.66 1.02
C THR A 58 -16.10 9.08 0.80
N CYS A 59 -15.20 8.59 1.66
CA CYS A 59 -13.77 8.86 1.56
C CYS A 59 -13.15 8.17 0.35
N PHE A 60 -13.47 6.91 0.13
CA PHE A 60 -12.89 6.08 -0.92
C PHE A 60 -13.19 6.59 -2.33
N SER A 61 -14.40 7.07 -2.57
CA SER A 61 -14.81 7.67 -3.85
C SER A 61 -14.01 8.94 -4.20
N ASN A 62 -13.40 9.61 -3.21
CA ASN A 62 -12.63 10.83 -3.37
C ASN A 62 -11.19 10.72 -2.83
N ARG A 63 -10.66 9.50 -2.69
CA ARG A 63 -9.46 9.19 -1.89
C ARG A 63 -8.23 10.03 -2.22
N ILE A 64 -7.93 10.28 -3.49
CA ILE A 64 -6.79 11.12 -3.88
C ILE A 64 -6.98 12.57 -3.40
N LYS A 65 -8.18 13.11 -3.59
CA LYS A 65 -8.48 14.52 -3.25
C LYS A 65 -8.49 14.77 -1.75
N ILE A 66 -9.03 13.83 -0.97
CA ILE A 66 -9.15 13.99 0.47
C ILE A 66 -7.91 13.54 1.24
N GLY A 67 -7.10 12.66 0.67
CA GLY A 67 -5.87 12.15 1.29
C GLY A 67 -4.68 13.12 1.20
N LEU A 68 -4.75 14.15 0.38
CA LEU A 68 -3.70 15.14 0.18
C LEU A 68 -4.04 16.48 0.83
N LYS A 69 -3.01 17.23 1.29
CA LYS A 69 -3.18 18.63 1.67
C LYS A 69 -3.51 19.46 0.43
N GLN A 70 -4.22 20.56 0.62
CA GLN A 70 -4.45 21.51 -0.46
C GLN A 70 -3.13 22.10 -0.94
N GLY A 71 -2.85 22.03 -2.25
CA GLY A 71 -1.61 22.53 -2.84
C GLY A 71 -0.36 21.67 -2.55
N GLU A 72 -0.52 20.46 -2.00
CA GLU A 72 0.61 19.55 -1.74
C GLU A 72 1.29 19.13 -3.04
N HIS A 73 2.61 19.27 -3.10
CA HIS A 73 3.44 18.90 -4.26
C HIS A 73 4.84 18.45 -3.83
N VAL A 74 5.55 17.78 -4.74
CA VAL A 74 6.91 17.29 -4.53
C VAL A 74 7.96 18.04 -5.35
N SER A 75 7.64 19.25 -5.82
CA SER A 75 8.55 20.05 -6.65
C SER A 75 9.88 20.29 -5.95
N GLY A 76 10.98 19.98 -6.64
CA GLY A 76 12.36 20.11 -6.13
C GLY A 76 12.74 19.13 -5.02
N LYS A 77 11.85 18.19 -4.65
CA LYS A 77 12.10 17.20 -3.60
C LYS A 77 12.65 15.90 -4.19
N ARG A 78 13.38 15.15 -3.38
CA ARG A 78 13.76 13.76 -3.64
C ARG A 78 12.64 12.84 -3.17
N VAL A 79 12.18 11.96 -4.04
CA VAL A 79 11.02 11.11 -3.75
C VAL A 79 11.40 9.64 -3.87
N ILE A 80 10.92 8.82 -2.93
CA ILE A 80 10.98 7.37 -3.03
C ILE A 80 9.57 6.80 -3.18
N LEU A 81 9.41 5.94 -4.17
CA LEU A 81 8.21 5.20 -4.48
C LEU A 81 8.48 3.72 -4.26
N SER A 82 7.57 3.03 -3.61
CA SER A 82 7.66 1.58 -3.50
C SER A 82 6.28 0.95 -3.54
N VAL A 83 6.20 -0.25 -4.10
CA VAL A 83 4.96 -1.04 -4.24
C VAL A 83 5.24 -2.47 -3.83
N ASP A 84 4.31 -3.08 -3.10
CA ASP A 84 4.41 -4.49 -2.69
C ASP A 84 3.03 -5.09 -2.45
N GLY A 85 2.95 -6.44 -2.42
CA GLY A 85 1.76 -7.23 -2.18
C GLY A 85 1.61 -7.67 -0.73
N GLY A 86 0.43 -7.46 -0.15
CA GLY A 86 0.06 -8.04 1.15
C GLY A 86 -0.83 -9.28 0.98
N ARG A 87 -1.33 -9.81 2.10
CA ARG A 87 -2.30 -10.92 2.08
C ARG A 87 -3.46 -10.65 3.02
N THR A 88 -4.67 -10.85 2.52
CA THR A 88 -5.92 -10.79 3.32
C THR A 88 -6.88 -11.88 2.88
N ARG A 89 -7.81 -12.24 3.76
CA ARG A 89 -8.91 -13.14 3.39
C ARG A 89 -10.16 -12.33 3.08
N LEU A 90 -10.79 -12.65 1.95
CA LEU A 90 -12.06 -12.07 1.59
C LEU A 90 -13.18 -13.10 1.67
N ARG A 91 -14.38 -12.61 1.97
CA ARG A 91 -15.61 -13.41 1.88
C ARG A 91 -16.13 -13.31 0.45
N GLU A 92 -16.12 -14.44 -0.24
CA GLU A 92 -16.69 -14.57 -1.59
C GLU A 92 -17.86 -15.52 -1.57
N MET A 93 -19.00 -15.10 -2.13
CA MET A 93 -20.22 -15.92 -2.16
C MET A 93 -19.98 -17.15 -3.03
N ASN A 94 -20.33 -18.31 -2.51
CA ASN A 94 -20.29 -19.58 -3.23
C ASN A 94 -21.66 -20.27 -3.12
N PRO A 95 -22.54 -20.05 -4.10
CA PRO A 95 -23.91 -20.62 -4.08
C PRO A 95 -23.91 -22.16 -4.12
N HIS A 96 -22.85 -22.77 -4.65
CA HIS A 96 -22.73 -24.23 -4.78
C HIS A 96 -22.19 -24.91 -3.52
N LYS A 97 -21.73 -24.17 -2.52
CA LYS A 97 -21.19 -24.72 -1.29
C LYS A 97 -22.30 -25.41 -0.50
N LYS A 98 -22.16 -26.71 -0.25
CA LYS A 98 -23.11 -27.47 0.57
C LYS A 98 -23.13 -26.90 1.99
N PRO A 99 -24.32 -26.76 2.63
CA PRO A 99 -24.40 -26.32 4.02
C PRO A 99 -23.65 -27.31 4.93
N SER A 100 -22.94 -26.79 5.92
CA SER A 100 -22.37 -27.62 6.97
C SER A 100 -23.50 -28.38 7.70
N LYS A 101 -23.26 -29.64 8.08
CA LYS A 101 -24.20 -30.45 8.88
C LYS A 101 -24.47 -29.87 10.28
N SER A 102 -23.80 -28.81 10.67
CA SER A 102 -23.99 -28.11 11.93
C SER A 102 -25.29 -27.31 11.92
N TYR A 103 -25.98 -27.27 13.06
CA TYR A 103 -27.26 -26.58 13.34
C TYR A 103 -27.30 -25.07 12.94
N LYS A 104 -26.16 -24.48 12.61
CA LYS A 104 -26.05 -23.08 12.12
C LYS A 104 -26.24 -22.94 10.59
N ALA A 105 -26.97 -23.84 9.95
CA ALA A 105 -27.18 -23.98 8.51
C ALA A 105 -27.83 -22.77 7.80
N LYS A 106 -28.27 -21.74 8.51
CA LYS A 106 -28.84 -20.50 7.91
C LYS A 106 -27.80 -19.45 7.49
N ARG A 107 -26.51 -19.73 7.63
CA ARG A 107 -25.46 -18.80 7.21
C ARG A 107 -25.27 -18.87 5.69
N ALA A 108 -25.19 -17.70 5.05
CA ALA A 108 -24.89 -17.61 3.64
C ALA A 108 -23.64 -18.41 3.28
N LYS A 109 -23.72 -19.16 2.17
CA LYS A 109 -22.64 -19.97 1.66
C LYS A 109 -21.54 -19.05 1.11
N PHE A 110 -20.34 -19.11 1.66
CA PHE A 110 -19.21 -18.33 1.18
C PHE A 110 -17.89 -19.09 1.39
N ASP A 111 -16.90 -18.75 0.59
CA ASP A 111 -15.53 -19.12 0.76
C ASP A 111 -14.73 -17.95 1.33
N THR A 112 -13.52 -18.24 1.83
CA THR A 112 -12.62 -17.22 2.37
C THR A 112 -11.24 -17.34 1.71
N PRO A 113 -11.14 -17.13 0.39
CA PRO A 113 -9.87 -17.23 -0.30
C PRO A 113 -8.91 -16.12 0.13
N TRP A 114 -7.62 -16.44 0.02
CA TRP A 114 -6.59 -15.43 0.14
C TRP A 114 -6.59 -14.52 -1.09
N ARG A 115 -6.46 -13.22 -0.84
CA ARG A 115 -6.32 -12.19 -1.86
C ARG A 115 -5.11 -11.32 -1.56
N GLU A 116 -4.59 -10.67 -2.59
CA GLU A 116 -3.39 -9.88 -2.51
C GLU A 116 -3.73 -8.38 -2.64
N PRO A 117 -3.89 -7.63 -1.53
CA PRO A 117 -3.88 -6.18 -1.61
C PRO A 117 -2.50 -5.69 -2.08
N LYS A 118 -2.47 -4.87 -3.12
CA LYS A 118 -1.28 -4.20 -3.64
C LYS A 118 -1.22 -2.81 -3.02
N LEU A 119 -0.20 -2.57 -2.21
CA LEU A 119 -0.02 -1.32 -1.47
C LEU A 119 1.17 -0.56 -2.03
N PHE A 120 1.01 0.73 -2.23
CA PHE A 120 2.12 1.61 -2.54
C PHE A 120 2.38 2.63 -1.44
N VAL A 121 3.62 3.09 -1.41
CA VAL A 121 4.08 4.14 -0.52
C VAL A 121 4.80 5.23 -1.32
N ILE A 122 4.61 6.48 -0.92
CA ILE A 122 5.31 7.65 -1.44
C ILE A 122 5.91 8.38 -0.25
N HIS A 123 7.22 8.54 -0.21
CA HIS A 123 7.92 9.32 0.81
C HIS A 123 8.80 10.38 0.17
N VAL A 124 9.06 11.45 0.90
CA VAL A 124 10.10 12.43 0.58
C VAL A 124 11.36 12.04 1.34
N LEU A 125 12.51 12.13 0.67
CA LEU A 125 13.83 11.89 1.23
C LEU A 125 14.56 13.19 1.54
N ASN A 126 15.39 13.17 2.56
CA ASN A 126 16.43 14.16 2.80
C ASN A 126 17.61 13.96 1.83
N LYS A 127 18.54 14.90 1.79
CA LYS A 127 19.75 14.82 0.95
C LYS A 127 20.65 13.63 1.27
N ASP A 128 20.65 13.18 2.52
CA ASP A 128 21.39 12.00 3.00
C ASP A 128 20.71 10.67 2.70
N GLY A 129 19.55 10.69 2.06
CA GLY A 129 18.75 9.48 1.74
C GLY A 129 17.84 8.99 2.86
N SER A 130 17.87 9.61 4.03
CA SER A 130 16.95 9.30 5.11
C SER A 130 15.53 9.81 4.79
N ILE A 131 14.52 9.19 5.41
CA ILE A 131 13.13 9.65 5.28
C ILE A 131 12.97 11.03 5.93
N ASN A 132 12.39 11.97 5.18
CA ASN A 132 12.05 13.28 5.73
C ASN A 132 10.81 13.16 6.64
N LYS A 133 11.01 13.24 7.96
CA LYS A 133 9.97 13.10 8.98
C LYS A 133 9.01 14.30 9.05
N HIS A 134 9.34 15.43 8.45
CA HIS A 134 8.47 16.61 8.37
C HIS A 134 7.44 16.50 7.24
N GLU A 135 7.65 15.58 6.31
CA GLU A 135 6.73 15.29 5.22
C GLU A 135 5.94 14.01 5.52
N LEU A 136 4.63 14.13 5.53
CA LEU A 136 3.78 12.97 5.78
C LEU A 136 3.81 12.02 4.57
N PRO A 137 4.02 10.72 4.78
CA PRO A 137 3.98 9.74 3.70
C PRO A 137 2.57 9.62 3.11
N ILE A 138 2.47 9.05 1.93
CA ILE A 138 1.20 8.65 1.32
C ILE A 138 1.20 7.14 1.19
N TYR A 139 0.16 6.51 1.71
CA TYR A 139 -0.13 5.08 1.60
C TYR A 139 -1.51 4.90 1.01
N ASP A 140 -1.63 4.03 0.01
CA ASP A 140 -2.93 3.56 -0.46
C ASP A 140 -2.79 2.16 -1.06
N ALA A 141 -3.91 1.46 -1.25
CA ALA A 141 -3.91 0.09 -1.72
C ALA A 141 -5.14 -0.25 -2.57
N VAL A 142 -4.96 -1.26 -3.43
CA VAL A 142 -6.03 -1.87 -4.23
C VAL A 142 -5.96 -3.40 -4.06
N ILE A 143 -7.10 -4.06 -3.96
CA ILE A 143 -7.13 -5.53 -3.82
C ILE A 143 -7.09 -6.20 -5.20
N ASN A 144 -6.14 -7.12 -5.39
CA ASN A 144 -5.92 -8.02 -6.54
C ASN A 144 -5.59 -7.37 -7.89
N ASP A 145 -5.84 -6.11 -8.12
CA ASP A 145 -5.77 -5.50 -9.46
C ASP A 145 -4.51 -4.64 -9.60
N ALA A 146 -3.58 -5.08 -10.44
CA ALA A 146 -2.32 -4.39 -10.67
C ALA A 146 -2.49 -3.12 -11.52
N ASP A 147 -3.42 -3.12 -12.48
CA ASP A 147 -3.69 -1.96 -13.32
C ASP A 147 -4.38 -0.87 -12.51
N ARG A 148 -5.42 -1.21 -11.76
CA ARG A 148 -6.05 -0.25 -10.82
C ARG A 148 -5.06 0.31 -9.79
N CYS A 149 -4.12 -0.50 -9.30
CA CYS A 149 -3.08 -0.03 -8.39
C CYS A 149 -2.15 0.98 -9.07
N SER A 150 -1.73 0.70 -10.31
CA SER A 150 -0.90 1.60 -11.11
C SER A 150 -1.62 2.91 -11.44
N ASP A 151 -2.89 2.83 -11.85
CA ASP A 151 -3.72 4.00 -12.17
C ASP A 151 -3.94 4.89 -10.94
N LEU A 152 -4.17 4.26 -9.79
CA LEU A 152 -4.32 4.98 -8.53
C LEU A 152 -3.03 5.68 -8.13
N LEU A 153 -1.89 4.99 -8.21
CA LEU A 153 -0.57 5.59 -7.97
C LEU A 153 -0.34 6.75 -8.92
N ALA A 154 -0.60 6.58 -10.22
CA ALA A 154 -0.50 7.64 -11.22
C ALA A 154 -1.36 8.86 -10.88
N GLY A 155 -2.58 8.63 -10.38
CA GLY A 155 -3.48 9.70 -9.93
C GLY A 155 -2.89 10.53 -8.78
N TYR A 156 -2.29 9.89 -7.78
CA TYR A 156 -1.58 10.57 -6.68
C TYR A 156 -0.35 11.33 -7.22
N LEU A 157 0.48 10.68 -8.04
CA LEU A 157 1.70 11.27 -8.60
C LEU A 157 1.41 12.50 -9.47
N LYS A 158 0.36 12.45 -10.28
CA LYS A 158 -0.12 13.60 -11.05
C LYS A 158 -0.53 14.77 -10.16
N LYS A 159 -1.26 14.51 -9.07
CA LYS A 159 -1.65 15.57 -8.11
C LYS A 159 -0.46 16.16 -7.39
N LEU A 160 0.54 15.36 -7.11
CA LEU A 160 1.79 15.77 -6.46
C LEU A 160 2.76 16.46 -7.41
N ARG A 161 2.47 16.53 -8.71
CA ARG A 161 3.34 17.10 -9.74
C ARG A 161 4.70 16.39 -9.77
N ILE A 162 4.68 15.07 -9.88
CA ILE A 162 5.88 14.22 -9.78
C ILE A 162 6.95 14.58 -10.80
N GLU A 163 6.57 15.09 -11.97
CA GLU A 163 7.47 15.54 -13.05
C GLU A 163 8.41 16.67 -12.59
N THR A 164 8.00 17.41 -11.54
CA THR A 164 8.77 18.51 -10.95
C THR A 164 9.69 18.09 -9.81
N ALA A 165 9.69 16.83 -9.42
CA ALA A 165 10.61 16.29 -8.43
C ALA A 165 12.07 16.46 -8.89
N ALA A 166 13.00 16.61 -7.93
CA ALA A 166 14.42 16.70 -8.24
C ALA A 166 14.97 15.34 -8.66
N GLU A 167 14.67 14.31 -7.89
CA GLU A 167 15.09 12.93 -8.12
C GLU A 167 14.00 11.96 -7.64
N ILE A 168 13.87 10.84 -8.31
CA ILE A 168 12.89 9.81 -8.00
C ILE A 168 13.60 8.46 -7.92
N LEU A 169 13.44 7.76 -6.80
CA LEU A 169 13.77 6.35 -6.70
C LEU A 169 12.49 5.52 -6.70
N PHE A 170 12.36 4.59 -7.66
CA PHE A 170 11.36 3.54 -7.61
C PHE A 170 12.03 2.25 -7.17
N ILE A 171 11.68 1.73 -5.99
CA ILE A 171 12.27 0.53 -5.42
C ILE A 171 11.20 -0.49 -5.03
N ALA A 172 11.35 -1.74 -5.46
CA ALA A 172 10.41 -2.81 -5.18
C ALA A 172 11.10 -4.18 -5.24
N ASP A 173 10.35 -5.24 -4.96
CA ASP A 173 10.81 -6.61 -5.22
C ASP A 173 10.90 -6.91 -6.73
N GLY A 174 11.24 -8.15 -7.09
CA GLY A 174 11.37 -8.58 -8.49
C GLY A 174 10.07 -8.94 -9.20
N ALA A 175 8.91 -8.64 -8.63
CA ALA A 175 7.62 -9.04 -9.19
C ALA A 175 7.34 -8.37 -10.56
N GLU A 176 7.13 -9.17 -11.60
CA GLU A 176 6.97 -8.70 -12.98
C GLU A 176 5.81 -7.70 -13.14
N TRP A 177 4.72 -7.89 -12.39
CA TRP A 177 3.56 -6.99 -12.47
C TRP A 177 3.89 -5.53 -12.08
N ILE A 178 4.90 -5.32 -11.23
CA ILE A 178 5.38 -3.98 -10.85
C ILE A 178 6.19 -3.40 -12.01
N TRP A 179 7.21 -4.10 -12.47
CA TRP A 179 8.18 -3.60 -13.43
C TRP A 179 7.62 -3.41 -14.83
N ASN A 180 6.61 -4.17 -15.20
CA ASN A 180 5.89 -3.99 -16.47
C ASN A 180 5.12 -2.65 -16.53
N ARG A 181 4.92 -1.96 -15.40
CA ARG A 181 4.11 -0.73 -15.30
C ARG A 181 4.87 0.47 -14.78
N ALA A 182 5.81 0.29 -13.84
CA ALA A 182 6.44 1.37 -13.09
C ALA A 182 7.03 2.48 -13.98
N LYS A 183 7.99 2.11 -14.83
CA LYS A 183 8.67 3.08 -15.71
C LYS A 183 7.71 3.75 -16.67
N SER A 184 6.87 3.00 -17.36
CA SER A 184 5.91 3.53 -18.34
C SER A 184 4.92 4.50 -17.69
N THR A 185 4.47 4.23 -16.48
CA THR A 185 3.58 5.12 -15.72
C THR A 185 4.25 6.45 -15.41
N LEU A 186 5.49 6.43 -14.93
CA LEU A 186 6.25 7.64 -14.60
C LEU A 186 6.58 8.48 -15.84
N LEU A 187 7.00 7.84 -16.93
CA LEU A 187 7.28 8.55 -18.20
C LEU A 187 6.03 9.20 -18.80
N LYS A 188 4.87 8.52 -18.74
CA LYS A 188 3.57 9.09 -19.15
C LYS A 188 3.16 10.33 -18.34
N LEU A 189 3.64 10.44 -17.09
CA LEU A 189 3.43 11.62 -16.24
C LEU A 189 4.46 12.73 -16.48
N GLY A 190 5.34 12.60 -17.46
CA GLY A 190 6.34 13.61 -17.81
C GLY A 190 7.64 13.56 -17.01
N VAL A 191 7.87 12.48 -16.25
CA VAL A 191 9.13 12.28 -15.54
C VAL A 191 10.26 12.01 -16.53
N SER A 192 11.35 12.78 -16.47
CA SER A 192 12.55 12.53 -17.27
C SER A 192 13.28 11.25 -16.78
N GLU A 193 13.75 10.44 -17.72
CA GLU A 193 14.57 9.25 -17.38
C GLU A 193 15.83 9.61 -16.58
N THR A 194 16.38 10.79 -16.77
CA THR A 194 17.58 11.26 -16.04
C THR A 194 17.33 11.50 -14.57
N LYS A 195 16.08 11.68 -14.16
CA LYS A 195 15.67 11.87 -12.77
C LYS A 195 15.19 10.59 -12.10
N LEU A 196 14.99 9.51 -12.88
CA LEU A 196 14.42 8.25 -12.42
C LEU A 196 15.51 7.21 -12.19
N SER A 197 15.62 6.74 -10.96
CA SER A 197 16.37 5.55 -10.58
C SER A 197 15.41 4.41 -10.30
N GLU A 198 15.63 3.25 -10.89
CA GLU A 198 14.89 2.01 -10.62
C GLU A 198 15.79 1.05 -9.84
N ALA A 199 15.28 0.43 -8.79
CA ALA A 199 16.03 -0.52 -8.00
C ALA A 199 15.20 -1.73 -7.55
N ILE A 200 15.80 -2.90 -7.63
CA ILE A 200 15.32 -4.08 -6.91
C ILE A 200 15.74 -3.94 -5.44
N ASP A 201 14.88 -4.38 -4.53
CA ASP A 201 15.24 -4.49 -3.12
C ASP A 201 16.47 -5.37 -2.93
N TYR A 202 17.50 -4.81 -2.25
CA TYR A 202 18.75 -5.52 -1.99
C TYR A 202 18.53 -6.80 -1.16
N PHE A 203 17.65 -6.76 -0.17
CA PHE A 203 17.43 -7.89 0.72
C PHE A 203 16.75 -9.03 -0.02
N HIS A 204 15.78 -8.74 -0.89
CA HIS A 204 15.17 -9.73 -1.78
C HIS A 204 16.19 -10.34 -2.77
N ALA A 205 17.06 -9.52 -3.34
CA ALA A 205 18.14 -10.04 -4.19
C ALA A 205 19.08 -10.97 -3.41
N VAL A 206 19.38 -10.66 -2.15
CA VAL A 206 20.17 -11.51 -1.25
C VAL A 206 19.45 -12.81 -0.89
N GLU A 207 18.13 -12.78 -0.70
CA GLU A 207 17.32 -13.99 -0.50
C GLU A 207 17.42 -14.92 -1.69
N HIS A 208 17.32 -14.40 -2.91
CA HIS A 208 17.52 -15.18 -4.13
C HIS A 208 18.92 -15.82 -4.22
N ILE A 209 19.98 -15.11 -3.82
CA ILE A 209 21.34 -15.67 -3.70
C ILE A 209 21.32 -16.85 -2.72
N SER A 210 20.78 -16.63 -1.52
CA SER A 210 20.72 -17.64 -0.47
C SER A 210 19.96 -18.88 -0.89
N ASP A 211 18.84 -18.69 -1.58
CA ASP A 211 18.02 -19.76 -2.12
C ASP A 211 18.81 -20.59 -3.17
N ILE A 212 19.52 -19.95 -4.08
CA ILE A 212 20.35 -20.64 -5.07
C ILE A 212 21.44 -21.46 -4.38
N ILE A 213 22.16 -20.85 -3.45
CA ILE A 213 23.27 -21.52 -2.73
C ILE A 213 22.73 -22.68 -1.87
N SER A 214 21.53 -22.55 -1.31
CA SER A 214 20.90 -23.64 -0.54
C SER A 214 20.72 -24.93 -1.35
N THR A 215 20.44 -24.79 -2.66
CA THR A 215 20.25 -25.94 -3.59
C THR A 215 21.53 -26.63 -3.98
N LEU A 216 22.73 -26.07 -3.69
CA LEU A 216 24.00 -26.68 -4.00
C LEU A 216 24.20 -27.92 -3.12
N ARG A 217 24.33 -29.10 -3.77
CA ARG A 217 24.66 -30.36 -3.09
C ARG A 217 26.17 -30.49 -2.92
N LYS A 218 26.59 -31.33 -1.97
CA LYS A 218 28.02 -31.64 -1.69
C LYS A 218 28.87 -30.44 -1.23
N ILE A 219 28.23 -29.40 -0.68
CA ILE A 219 28.90 -28.27 -0.06
C ILE A 219 28.41 -28.19 1.38
N ASP A 220 29.34 -28.17 2.34
CA ASP A 220 29.01 -28.06 3.75
C ASP A 220 28.40 -26.68 4.09
N LYS A 221 27.78 -26.61 5.28
CA LYS A 221 27.06 -25.41 5.72
C LYS A 221 27.99 -24.20 5.87
N GLN A 222 29.23 -24.40 6.35
CA GLN A 222 30.17 -23.29 6.55
C GLN A 222 30.60 -22.69 5.22
N LYS A 223 30.92 -23.54 4.21
CA LYS A 223 31.26 -23.08 2.87
C LYS A 223 30.08 -22.39 2.17
N LYS A 224 28.83 -22.88 2.37
CA LYS A 224 27.64 -22.17 1.88
C LYS A 224 27.51 -20.77 2.47
N THR A 225 27.69 -20.65 3.79
CA THR A 225 27.62 -19.36 4.48
C THR A 225 28.70 -18.39 3.99
N ALA A 226 29.95 -18.86 3.83
CA ALA A 226 31.05 -18.06 3.29
C ALA A 226 30.75 -17.58 1.87
N LEU A 227 30.22 -18.47 1.02
CA LEU A 227 29.85 -18.17 -0.37
C LEU A 227 28.72 -17.13 -0.45
N VAL A 228 27.68 -17.27 0.37
CA VAL A 228 26.61 -16.24 0.45
C VAL A 228 27.19 -14.89 0.88
N LYS A 229 28.08 -14.84 1.86
CA LYS A 229 28.75 -13.60 2.31
C LYS A 229 29.56 -12.96 1.18
N GLU A 230 30.30 -13.74 0.44
CA GLU A 230 31.08 -13.26 -0.71
C GLU A 230 30.18 -12.71 -1.82
N LEU A 231 29.14 -13.45 -2.22
CA LEU A 231 28.22 -13.03 -3.27
C LEU A 231 27.43 -11.78 -2.88
N LYS A 232 27.02 -11.66 -1.61
CA LYS A 232 26.41 -10.45 -1.06
C LYS A 232 27.33 -9.24 -1.21
N LYS A 233 28.63 -9.42 -0.92
CA LYS A 233 29.61 -8.34 -1.10
C LYS A 233 29.77 -7.96 -2.57
N MET A 234 29.85 -8.95 -3.46
CA MET A 234 29.92 -8.67 -4.92
C MET A 234 28.70 -7.90 -5.40
N LEU A 235 27.50 -8.29 -4.95
CA LEU A 235 26.24 -7.59 -5.27
C LEU A 235 26.26 -6.14 -4.75
N TRP A 236 26.69 -5.95 -3.51
CA TRP A 236 26.79 -4.64 -2.86
C TRP A 236 27.79 -3.71 -3.56
N ASP A 237 28.90 -4.26 -4.03
CA ASP A 237 29.98 -3.53 -4.71
C ASP A 237 29.70 -3.29 -6.21
N GLY A 238 28.48 -3.60 -6.70
CA GLY A 238 28.10 -3.40 -8.11
C GLY A 238 28.72 -4.43 -9.08
N LYS A 239 29.31 -5.52 -8.57
CA LYS A 239 29.99 -6.56 -9.39
C LYS A 239 29.03 -7.65 -9.82
N LEU A 240 27.87 -7.25 -10.36
CA LEU A 240 26.76 -8.20 -10.65
C LEU A 240 27.12 -9.19 -11.75
N GLU A 241 27.81 -8.78 -12.80
CA GLU A 241 28.23 -9.68 -13.88
C GLU A 241 29.18 -10.77 -13.38
N GLN A 242 30.13 -10.39 -12.51
CA GLN A 242 31.04 -11.36 -11.88
C GLN A 242 30.28 -12.33 -10.96
N LEU A 243 29.29 -11.83 -10.22
CA LEU A 243 28.40 -12.63 -9.38
C LEU A 243 27.66 -13.66 -10.23
N ILE A 244 27.01 -13.25 -11.32
CA ILE A 244 26.26 -14.13 -12.24
C ILE A 244 27.19 -15.17 -12.83
N SER A 245 28.37 -14.77 -13.35
CA SER A 245 29.37 -15.67 -13.88
C SER A 245 29.78 -16.75 -12.87
N LYS A 246 30.12 -16.34 -11.64
CA LYS A 246 30.46 -17.25 -10.56
C LYS A 246 29.35 -18.24 -10.23
N MET A 247 28.12 -17.75 -10.12
CA MET A 247 26.95 -18.60 -9.84
C MET A 247 26.66 -19.58 -11.01
N THR A 248 26.89 -19.16 -12.25
CA THR A 248 26.76 -20.00 -13.44
C THR A 248 27.75 -21.15 -13.38
N VAL A 249 29.02 -20.90 -13.08
CA VAL A 249 30.04 -21.95 -12.88
C VAL A 249 29.64 -22.91 -11.77
N LEU A 250 29.18 -22.39 -10.64
CA LEU A 250 28.69 -23.19 -9.49
C LEU A 250 27.46 -24.04 -9.82
N SER A 251 26.65 -23.62 -10.80
CA SER A 251 25.47 -24.35 -11.23
C SER A 251 25.79 -25.69 -11.83
N LYS A 252 26.97 -25.86 -12.41
CA LYS A 252 27.38 -27.06 -13.21
C LYS A 252 26.30 -27.46 -14.23
N GLY A 253 25.68 -26.49 -14.91
CA GLY A 253 24.64 -26.70 -15.89
C GLY A 253 23.28 -27.16 -15.38
N ARG A 254 23.05 -27.15 -14.05
CA ARG A 254 21.76 -27.54 -13.49
C ARG A 254 20.66 -26.53 -13.83
N LYS A 255 19.67 -26.98 -14.61
CA LYS A 255 18.57 -26.15 -15.10
C LYS A 255 17.88 -25.36 -13.98
N LEU A 256 17.57 -26.01 -12.86
CA LEU A 256 16.93 -25.34 -11.70
C LEU A 256 17.69 -24.11 -11.20
N ILE A 257 19.03 -24.13 -11.25
CA ILE A 257 19.84 -22.98 -10.80
C ILE A 257 19.90 -21.94 -11.91
N LEU A 258 20.05 -22.35 -13.16
CA LEU A 258 20.04 -21.44 -14.32
C LEU A 258 18.72 -20.69 -14.42
N ASP A 259 17.58 -21.35 -14.20
CA ASP A 259 16.26 -20.72 -14.16
C ASP A 259 16.18 -19.64 -13.04
N LYS A 260 16.74 -19.93 -11.88
CA LYS A 260 16.81 -18.93 -10.78
C LYS A 260 17.77 -17.78 -11.12
N LEU A 261 18.84 -17.99 -11.89
CA LEU A 261 19.74 -16.94 -12.34
C LEU A 261 19.09 -15.96 -13.33
N ASN A 262 18.04 -16.37 -14.03
CA ASN A 262 17.28 -15.49 -14.90
C ASN A 262 16.72 -14.27 -14.18
N TYR A 263 16.44 -14.38 -12.87
CA TYR A 263 16.06 -13.24 -12.05
C TYR A 263 17.10 -12.11 -12.06
N PHE A 264 18.38 -12.47 -11.92
CA PHE A 264 19.49 -11.49 -11.95
C PHE A 264 19.71 -10.94 -13.36
N HIS A 265 19.64 -11.77 -14.40
CA HIS A 265 19.77 -11.33 -15.79
C HIS A 265 18.67 -10.32 -16.17
N LYS A 266 17.41 -10.61 -15.83
CA LYS A 266 16.26 -9.73 -16.12
C LYS A 266 16.35 -8.38 -15.39
N ASN A 267 17.02 -8.32 -14.24
CA ASN A 267 17.04 -7.16 -13.37
C ASN A 267 18.42 -6.50 -13.24
N ILE A 268 19.37 -6.83 -14.10
CA ILE A 268 20.77 -6.35 -14.03
C ILE A 268 20.86 -4.82 -13.96
N SER A 269 20.02 -4.11 -14.74
CA SER A 269 19.98 -2.65 -14.76
C SER A 269 19.46 -2.01 -13.46
N ARG A 270 18.71 -2.78 -12.65
CA ARG A 270 18.06 -2.35 -11.41
C ARG A 270 18.82 -2.77 -10.14
N MET A 271 19.98 -3.42 -10.27
CA MET A 271 20.79 -3.92 -9.15
C MET A 271 22.12 -3.18 -9.01
N LYS A 272 22.15 -1.89 -9.33
CA LYS A 272 23.33 -1.03 -9.26
C LYS A 272 23.42 -0.34 -7.89
N TYR A 273 23.61 -1.15 -6.83
CA TYR A 273 23.59 -0.66 -5.44
C TYR A 273 24.74 0.28 -5.10
N ASP A 274 25.88 0.13 -5.74
CA ASP A 274 27.00 1.05 -5.66
C ASP A 274 26.62 2.45 -6.12
N GLN A 275 25.93 2.58 -7.24
CA GLN A 275 25.44 3.85 -7.79
C GLN A 275 24.35 4.46 -6.89
N LEU A 276 23.38 3.66 -6.41
CA LEU A 276 22.36 4.14 -5.48
C LEU A 276 23.00 4.77 -4.23
N ARG A 277 24.02 4.14 -3.66
CA ARG A 277 24.72 4.66 -2.49
C ARG A 277 25.52 5.94 -2.77
N GLN A 278 26.14 6.05 -3.96
CA GLN A 278 26.81 7.28 -4.39
C GLN A 278 25.84 8.46 -4.47
N HIS A 279 24.58 8.20 -4.85
CA HIS A 279 23.50 9.18 -4.84
C HIS A 279 22.75 9.30 -3.50
N ASN A 280 23.25 8.69 -2.44
CA ASN A 280 22.57 8.63 -1.14
C ASN A 280 21.11 8.13 -1.25
N PHE A 281 20.84 7.11 -2.06
CA PHE A 281 19.56 6.45 -2.09
C PHE A 281 19.56 5.18 -1.21
N PRO A 282 18.44 4.86 -0.56
CA PRO A 282 18.31 3.58 0.13
C PRO A 282 18.32 2.42 -0.87
N CYS A 283 18.88 1.28 -0.45
CA CYS A 283 18.97 0.06 -1.25
C CYS A 283 17.89 -0.97 -0.90
N GLY A 284 17.04 -0.69 0.07
CA GLY A 284 15.98 -1.60 0.53
C GLY A 284 14.59 -0.99 0.49
N SER A 285 13.58 -1.82 0.29
CA SER A 285 12.15 -1.46 0.25
C SER A 285 11.46 -1.55 1.61
N GLY A 286 12.19 -1.58 2.71
CA GLY A 286 11.66 -1.73 4.06
C GLY A 286 10.55 -0.74 4.45
N ILE A 287 10.42 0.39 3.71
CA ILE A 287 9.31 1.34 3.88
C ILE A 287 7.97 0.72 3.50
N VAL A 288 7.89 -0.01 2.36
CA VAL A 288 6.65 -0.64 1.92
C VAL A 288 6.36 -1.92 2.71
N GLU A 289 7.39 -2.70 3.06
CA GLU A 289 7.23 -3.88 3.93
C GLU A 289 6.65 -3.48 5.29
N SER A 290 7.19 -2.42 5.90
CA SER A 290 6.66 -1.86 7.14
C SER A 290 5.22 -1.37 6.97
N ALA A 291 4.89 -0.75 5.84
CA ALA A 291 3.52 -0.31 5.55
C ALA A 291 2.57 -1.51 5.35
N ILE A 292 2.95 -2.54 4.60
CA ILE A 292 2.20 -3.80 4.44
C ILE A 292 1.90 -4.43 5.80
N ARG A 293 2.94 -4.56 6.64
CA ARG A 293 2.76 -5.12 7.99
C ARG A 293 1.73 -4.33 8.79
N ARG A 294 1.86 -3.00 8.85
CA ARG A 294 1.03 -2.14 9.70
C ARG A 294 -0.37 -1.92 9.13
N VAL A 295 -0.48 -1.68 7.82
CA VAL A 295 -1.77 -1.36 7.17
C VAL A 295 -2.59 -2.63 6.97
N ILE A 296 -1.98 -3.71 6.47
CA ILE A 296 -2.68 -4.92 6.03
C ILE A 296 -2.57 -6.03 7.08
N ASN A 297 -1.35 -6.50 7.38
CA ASN A 297 -1.17 -7.75 8.10
C ASN A 297 -1.72 -7.71 9.53
N LEU A 298 -1.43 -6.65 10.30
CA LEU A 298 -1.84 -6.53 11.69
C LEU A 298 -3.36 -6.45 11.90
N ARG A 299 -4.13 -6.10 10.87
CA ARG A 299 -5.59 -5.94 10.99
C ARG A 299 -6.38 -6.94 10.14
N PHE A 300 -5.89 -7.28 8.95
CA PHE A 300 -6.67 -8.04 7.97
C PHE A 300 -6.15 -9.46 7.71
N LYS A 301 -4.99 -9.84 8.29
CA LYS A 301 -4.43 -11.19 8.16
C LYS A 301 -4.76 -12.09 9.36
N SER A 302 -5.40 -11.56 10.41
CA SER A 302 -5.73 -12.32 11.61
C SER A 302 -6.71 -13.47 11.35
N PRO A 303 -6.63 -14.57 12.10
CA PRO A 303 -7.61 -15.65 12.04
C PRO A 303 -9.03 -15.10 12.23
N SER A 304 -9.99 -15.64 11.50
CA SER A 304 -11.42 -15.26 11.56
C SER A 304 -11.72 -13.80 11.12
N THR A 305 -10.72 -13.04 10.67
CA THR A 305 -10.95 -11.69 10.11
C THR A 305 -11.10 -11.79 8.60
N PHE A 306 -12.33 -11.63 8.12
CA PHE A 306 -12.64 -11.58 6.70
C PHE A 306 -13.90 -10.75 6.46
N GLY A 307 -13.91 -9.97 5.40
CA GLY A 307 -15.04 -9.15 4.96
C GLY A 307 -15.30 -9.34 3.48
N ASN A 308 -16.36 -8.72 2.95
CA ASN A 308 -16.51 -8.63 1.50
C ASN A 308 -15.47 -7.67 0.91
N HIS A 309 -15.17 -7.83 -0.37
CA HIS A 309 -14.14 -7.10 -1.10
C HIS A 309 -14.20 -5.59 -0.84
N ASP A 310 -15.35 -4.97 -1.15
CA ASP A 310 -15.50 -3.51 -1.12
C ASP A 310 -15.30 -2.92 0.29
N ASN A 311 -15.84 -3.59 1.30
CA ASN A 311 -15.70 -3.11 2.67
C ASN A 311 -14.27 -3.24 3.20
N VAL A 312 -13.56 -4.32 2.82
CA VAL A 312 -12.17 -4.50 3.23
C VAL A 312 -11.27 -3.46 2.55
N GLU A 313 -11.46 -3.18 1.26
CA GLU A 313 -10.68 -2.18 0.53
C GLU A 313 -10.87 -0.77 1.12
N LYS A 314 -12.11 -0.39 1.46
CA LYS A 314 -12.42 0.88 2.15
C LYS A 314 -11.74 0.99 3.52
N LEU A 315 -11.77 -0.07 4.31
CA LEU A 315 -11.12 -0.08 5.63
C LEU A 315 -9.59 -0.08 5.51
N ILE A 316 -9.01 -0.74 4.51
CA ILE A 316 -7.58 -0.66 4.21
C ILE A 316 -7.19 0.77 3.88
N PHE A 317 -7.96 1.45 3.02
CA PHE A 317 -7.74 2.86 2.69
C PHE A 317 -7.77 3.76 3.94
N LEU A 318 -8.83 3.68 4.75
CA LEU A 318 -8.94 4.48 5.98
C LEU A 318 -7.74 4.23 6.93
N ARG A 319 -7.33 2.96 7.06
CA ARG A 319 -6.19 2.59 7.89
C ARG A 319 -4.87 3.10 7.32
N ALA A 320 -4.69 3.08 6.00
CA ALA A 320 -3.54 3.64 5.31
C ALA A 320 -3.40 5.15 5.60
N ILE A 321 -4.49 5.89 5.44
CA ILE A 321 -4.57 7.33 5.77
C ILE A 321 -4.22 7.59 7.25
N PHE A 322 -4.78 6.80 8.17
CA PHE A 322 -4.49 6.96 9.59
C PHE A 322 -3.02 6.73 9.91
N LEU A 323 -2.46 5.62 9.43
CA LEU A 323 -1.06 5.25 9.70
C LEU A 323 -0.04 6.12 8.96
N ALA A 324 -0.46 6.81 7.91
CA ALA A 324 0.30 7.86 7.24
C ALA A 324 0.26 9.21 8.00
N GLY A 325 -0.46 9.31 9.13
CA GLY A 325 -0.63 10.56 9.88
C GLY A 325 -1.57 11.58 9.20
N ARG A 326 -2.35 11.15 8.21
CA ARG A 326 -3.19 12.02 7.36
C ARG A 326 -4.67 12.06 7.78
N TRP A 327 -5.00 11.49 8.92
CA TRP A 327 -6.40 11.39 9.38
C TRP A 327 -7.09 12.75 9.47
N ASN A 328 -6.47 13.72 10.13
CA ASN A 328 -7.05 15.07 10.28
C ASN A 328 -7.16 15.79 8.93
N ILE A 329 -6.22 15.57 8.01
CA ILE A 329 -6.29 16.12 6.65
C ILE A 329 -7.52 15.57 5.93
N MET A 330 -7.73 14.27 5.99
CA MET A 330 -8.88 13.59 5.41
C MET A 330 -10.20 14.11 5.97
N ILE A 331 -10.35 14.19 7.30
CA ILE A 331 -11.56 14.66 7.95
C ILE A 331 -11.86 16.13 7.56
N ASN A 332 -10.87 17.00 7.59
CA ASN A 332 -11.03 18.40 7.21
C ASN A 332 -11.44 18.55 5.73
N ASN A 333 -10.84 17.76 4.84
CA ASN A 333 -11.21 17.77 3.43
C ASN A 333 -12.62 17.21 3.19
N LEU A 334 -13.01 16.18 3.94
CA LEU A 334 -14.36 15.61 3.89
C LEU A 334 -15.42 16.62 4.30
N ILE A 335 -15.20 17.36 5.41
CA ILE A 335 -16.09 18.43 5.88
C ILE A 335 -16.24 19.51 4.79
N LYS A 336 -15.14 19.96 4.19
CA LYS A 336 -15.15 20.96 3.10
C LYS A 336 -15.93 20.48 1.87
N LEU A 337 -15.83 19.21 1.52
CA LEU A 337 -16.57 18.62 0.39
C LEU A 337 -18.08 18.64 0.66
N ASN A 338 -18.51 18.25 1.86
CA ASN A 338 -19.91 18.26 2.25
C ASN A 338 -20.49 19.69 2.28
N HIS A 339 -19.76 20.67 2.79
CA HIS A 339 -20.18 22.07 2.76
C HIS A 339 -20.36 22.61 1.33
N LYS A 340 -19.45 22.29 0.40
CA LYS A 340 -19.59 22.68 -1.01
C LYS A 340 -20.81 22.05 -1.66
N PHE A 341 -21.08 20.77 -1.40
CA PHE A 341 -22.24 20.07 -1.90
C PHE A 341 -23.56 20.68 -1.37
N LEU A 342 -23.61 21.03 -0.07
CA LEU A 342 -24.76 21.71 0.53
C LEU A 342 -24.97 23.11 -0.06
N GLN A 343 -23.91 23.89 -0.25
CA GLN A 343 -24.01 25.22 -0.87
C GLN A 343 -24.47 25.17 -2.33
N GLN A 344 -24.01 24.17 -3.12
CA GLN A 344 -24.46 23.99 -4.50
C GLN A 344 -25.94 23.60 -4.57
N ASN A 345 -26.41 22.71 -3.69
CA ASN A 345 -27.81 22.33 -3.63
C ASN A 345 -28.70 23.49 -3.16
N LEU A 346 -28.27 24.31 -2.21
CA LEU A 346 -28.99 25.52 -1.79
C LEU A 346 -29.10 26.54 -2.92
N LYS A 347 -28.05 26.72 -3.72
CA LYS A 347 -28.11 27.59 -4.92
C LYS A 347 -29.06 27.07 -5.98
N LEU A 348 -29.09 25.76 -6.23
CA LEU A 348 -30.04 25.13 -7.15
C LEU A 348 -31.49 25.30 -6.70
N VAL A 349 -31.76 25.13 -5.41
CA VAL A 349 -33.10 25.34 -4.83
C VAL A 349 -33.50 26.80 -4.90
N SER A 350 -32.59 27.75 -4.60
CA SER A 350 -32.89 29.18 -4.76
C SER A 350 -33.14 29.60 -6.21
N HIS A 351 -32.46 29.00 -7.20
CA HIS A 351 -32.75 29.26 -8.61
C HIS A 351 -34.10 28.69 -9.08
N LEU A 352 -34.52 27.53 -8.52
CA LEU A 352 -35.84 26.94 -8.80
C LEU A 352 -36.98 27.72 -8.16
N ILE A 353 -36.74 28.40 -7.03
CA ILE A 353 -37.75 29.25 -6.38
C ILE A 353 -37.91 30.62 -7.08
N ILE A 354 -36.89 31.09 -7.81
CA ILE A 354 -36.94 32.34 -8.59
C ILE A 354 -37.58 32.15 -9.96
N LEU A 355 -37.73 30.91 -10.44
CA LEU A 355 -38.31 30.56 -11.75
C LEU A 355 -39.78 30.06 -11.68
N ASN A 356 -40.38 30.05 -10.50
CA ASN A 356 -41.81 29.86 -10.25
C ASN A 356 -42.39 31.13 -9.61
#